data_366b3e0f1a9eb5074ba81017ba042742
#
_entry.id   366b3e0f1a9eb5074ba81017ba042742
#
_cell.length_a   1.000
_cell.length_b   1.000
_cell.length_c   1.000
_cell.angle_alpha   90.00
_cell.angle_beta   90.00
_cell.angle_gamma   90.00
#
_symmetry.space_group_name_H-M   'P 1'
#
loop_
_entity.id
_entity.type
_entity.pdbx_description
1 polymer ?
#
loop_
_entity_poly.entity_id
_entity_poly.type
_entity_poly.pdbx_seq_one_letter_code
_entity_poly.pdbx_strand_id
1 'polypeptide(L)'
;MAHAYTPGLKVLHHAKVEKNRRLPIKGKITKQVGDLLKPEDVVAKTDLPGNVQMLKVANVLNIGPADVPDMMLVGEGDKVNKGQMIAETEGLFGFFKSNVKSPIDGTVESISDVTGQIVMREAPIPVEVDAYMSGIVKEIIPDEGVIVEADAAFIQGIFGIGGESRGTMEILVDNREQELTTDLLNESHKGKIVVGGSFVSLETYKKALSLQIAGIVVGGFNYYDLEEILGYTLGVAITGSEDLVTSLIVTEGFGNIRMGSRTFDLLNKENGKFVSINGATQIRAGVIRPEIVIPLQEIEIPETSVHKSDNSGISEGSLVRIIRAPYFGKMGEVVSLPPELQQMESETMVRIAEVKVDGDVLNIPRANLEMVETD
;
A
#
# COMPACT_ATOMS: atom_id res chain seq x y z
N MET A 1 -17.96 -29.94 -1.78
CA MET A 1 -16.51 -30.15 -1.89
C MET A 1 -15.87 -28.80 -1.67
N ALA A 2 -14.98 -28.66 -0.69
CA ALA A 2 -14.28 -27.39 -0.47
C ALA A 2 -13.22 -27.23 -1.57
N HIS A 3 -13.45 -26.34 -2.50
CA HIS A 3 -12.43 -25.91 -3.46
C HIS A 3 -11.48 -24.97 -2.70
N ALA A 4 -10.20 -25.34 -2.59
CA ALA A 4 -9.19 -24.41 -2.15
C ALA A 4 -8.98 -23.43 -3.33
N TYR A 5 -9.52 -22.23 -3.17
CA TYR A 5 -9.35 -21.13 -4.13
C TYR A 5 -8.08 -20.38 -3.78
N THR A 6 -7.10 -20.38 -4.66
CA THR A 6 -5.97 -19.47 -4.61
C THR A 6 -6.24 -18.40 -5.67
N PRO A 7 -6.53 -17.15 -5.30
CA PRO A 7 -6.72 -16.08 -6.27
C PRO A 7 -5.49 -15.94 -7.16
N GLY A 8 -5.65 -16.02 -8.46
CA GLY A 8 -4.56 -15.79 -9.42
C GLY A 8 -4.09 -14.34 -9.39
N LEU A 9 -2.87 -14.10 -9.86
CA LEU A 9 -2.38 -12.74 -10.14
C LEU A 9 -3.10 -12.20 -11.39
N LYS A 10 -3.52 -10.95 -11.32
CA LYS A 10 -4.19 -10.30 -12.43
C LYS A 10 -3.18 -9.59 -13.33
N VAL A 11 -3.24 -9.86 -14.63
CA VAL A 11 -2.51 -9.15 -15.68
C VAL A 11 -3.52 -8.86 -16.80
N LEU A 12 -4.20 -7.71 -16.68
CA LEU A 12 -5.33 -7.33 -17.51
C LEU A 12 -4.96 -6.14 -18.39
N HIS A 13 -5.17 -6.26 -19.70
CA HIS A 13 -4.96 -5.16 -20.66
C HIS A 13 -6.02 -4.07 -20.50
N HIS A 14 -7.22 -4.46 -20.09
CA HIS A 14 -8.33 -3.55 -19.83
C HIS A 14 -9.20 -4.10 -18.70
N ALA A 15 -9.45 -3.28 -17.70
CA ALA A 15 -10.36 -3.59 -16.60
C ALA A 15 -10.99 -2.31 -16.07
N LYS A 16 -12.22 -2.41 -15.54
CA LYS A 16 -12.78 -1.38 -14.68
C LYS A 16 -12.20 -1.53 -13.30
N VAL A 17 -11.30 -0.62 -12.95
CA VAL A 17 -10.63 -0.58 -11.65
C VAL A 17 -11.38 0.38 -10.74
N GLU A 18 -11.77 -0.11 -9.56
CA GLU A 18 -12.40 0.70 -8.52
C GLU A 18 -11.49 0.83 -7.31
N LYS A 19 -11.37 2.06 -6.79
CA LYS A 19 -10.62 2.34 -5.57
C LYS A 19 -11.50 3.04 -4.54
N ASN A 20 -11.58 2.44 -3.36
CA ASN A 20 -12.21 3.05 -2.21
C ASN A 20 -11.24 4.05 -1.57
N ARG A 21 -11.56 5.33 -1.66
CA ARG A 21 -10.76 6.42 -1.08
C ARG A 21 -11.49 6.93 0.16
N ARG A 22 -11.07 6.44 1.34
CA ARG A 22 -11.78 6.71 2.61
C ARG A 22 -10.88 7.39 3.62
N LEU A 23 -11.47 8.31 4.37
CA LEU A 23 -10.90 8.91 5.56
C LEU A 23 -10.88 7.90 6.72
N PRO A 24 -9.92 8.01 7.64
CA PRO A 24 -9.85 7.17 8.84
C PRO A 24 -10.98 7.45 9.86
N ILE A 25 -11.53 8.65 9.83
CA ILE A 25 -12.71 9.08 10.60
C ILE A 25 -13.61 9.93 9.69
N LYS A 26 -14.86 10.16 10.12
CA LYS A 26 -15.80 11.00 9.37
C LYS A 26 -15.24 12.38 9.08
N GLY A 27 -15.50 12.88 7.87
CA GLY A 27 -15.01 14.17 7.41
C GLY A 27 -15.84 14.74 6.26
N LYS A 28 -15.24 15.64 5.50
CA LYS A 28 -15.87 16.37 4.40
C LYS A 28 -15.42 15.82 3.06
N ILE A 29 -16.38 15.46 2.22
CA ILE A 29 -16.16 15.10 0.81
C ILE A 29 -16.02 16.38 -0.02
N THR A 30 -15.04 16.41 -0.91
CA THR A 30 -14.68 17.60 -1.72
C THR A 30 -15.13 17.50 -3.18
N LYS A 31 -15.63 16.33 -3.60
CA LYS A 31 -15.98 16.01 -4.99
C LYS A 31 -17.43 15.52 -5.08
N GLN A 32 -17.95 15.49 -6.31
CA GLN A 32 -19.29 15.02 -6.65
C GLN A 32 -19.24 13.80 -7.57
N VAL A 33 -20.31 13.01 -7.60
CA VAL A 33 -20.43 11.87 -8.54
C VAL A 33 -20.33 12.39 -9.97
N GLY A 34 -19.48 11.74 -10.79
CA GLY A 34 -19.20 12.11 -12.16
C GLY A 34 -18.03 13.08 -12.34
N ASP A 35 -17.45 13.63 -11.26
CA ASP A 35 -16.27 14.48 -11.38
C ASP A 35 -15.09 13.69 -11.97
N LEU A 36 -14.42 14.29 -12.95
CA LEU A 36 -13.14 13.79 -13.48
C LEU A 36 -12.01 14.11 -12.49
N LEU A 37 -11.19 13.13 -12.21
CA LEU A 37 -10.13 13.21 -11.21
C LEU A 37 -8.76 12.99 -11.84
N LYS A 38 -7.79 13.78 -11.35
CA LYS A 38 -6.36 13.47 -11.43
C LYS A 38 -5.93 12.73 -10.19
N PRO A 39 -4.83 11.97 -10.21
CA PRO A 39 -4.38 11.17 -9.06
C PRO A 39 -4.16 11.98 -7.78
N GLU A 40 -3.71 13.24 -7.91
CA GLU A 40 -3.43 14.17 -6.80
C GLU A 40 -4.64 14.95 -6.29
N ASP A 41 -5.80 14.83 -6.94
CA ASP A 41 -7.00 15.55 -6.51
C ASP A 41 -7.48 15.06 -5.14
N VAL A 42 -7.57 15.97 -4.16
CA VAL A 42 -8.12 15.66 -2.85
C VAL A 42 -9.61 15.39 -2.98
N VAL A 43 -10.03 14.20 -2.60
CA VAL A 43 -11.43 13.74 -2.70
C VAL A 43 -12.17 13.82 -1.36
N ALA A 44 -11.46 13.75 -0.26
CA ALA A 44 -12.03 13.89 1.09
C ALA A 44 -11.00 14.42 2.07
N LYS A 45 -11.44 15.12 3.12
CA LYS A 45 -10.58 15.65 4.18
C LYS A 45 -11.25 15.65 5.54
N THR A 46 -10.44 15.52 6.59
CA THR A 46 -10.86 15.58 7.98
C THR A 46 -9.74 16.11 8.86
N ASP A 47 -10.08 16.44 10.09
CA ASP A 47 -9.09 16.81 11.10
C ASP A 47 -9.12 15.72 12.20
N LEU A 48 -8.03 14.98 12.35
CA LEU A 48 -7.87 14.06 13.47
C LEU A 48 -7.70 14.84 14.76
N PRO A 49 -8.34 14.43 15.87
CA PRO A 49 -8.10 15.03 17.17
C PRO A 49 -6.61 15.00 17.50
N GLY A 50 -6.06 16.12 17.92
CA GLY A 50 -4.68 16.19 18.37
C GLY A 50 -4.41 15.30 19.59
N ASN A 51 -3.14 15.01 19.84
CA ASN A 51 -2.74 14.17 20.97
C ASN A 51 -3.14 14.81 22.29
N VAL A 52 -3.52 13.95 23.25
CA VAL A 52 -3.88 14.39 24.60
C VAL A 52 -2.67 14.26 25.52
N GLN A 53 -2.37 15.34 26.22
CA GLN A 53 -1.35 15.39 27.25
C GLN A 53 -1.98 15.68 28.62
N MET A 54 -1.78 14.80 29.59
CA MET A 54 -2.20 15.02 30.98
C MET A 54 -1.03 15.52 31.82
N LEU A 55 -1.26 16.57 32.61
CA LEU A 55 -0.25 17.13 33.49
C LEU A 55 -0.78 17.18 34.93
N LYS A 56 -0.01 16.60 35.86
CA LYS A 56 -0.34 16.51 37.29
C LYS A 56 0.04 17.82 37.99
N VAL A 57 -0.73 18.88 37.82
CA VAL A 57 -0.45 20.21 38.32
C VAL A 57 -0.34 20.23 39.86
N ALA A 58 -1.28 19.59 40.57
CA ALA A 58 -1.24 19.47 42.02
C ALA A 58 0.10 18.93 42.54
N ASN A 59 0.63 17.89 41.90
CA ASN A 59 1.90 17.29 42.28
C ASN A 59 3.10 18.21 42.02
N VAL A 60 3.09 18.90 40.85
CA VAL A 60 4.21 19.80 40.50
C VAL A 60 4.24 21.02 41.41
N LEU A 61 3.07 21.55 41.74
CA LEU A 61 2.94 22.72 42.63
C LEU A 61 2.99 22.34 44.13
N ASN A 62 2.89 21.02 44.45
CA ASN A 62 2.81 20.49 45.84
C ASN A 62 1.61 21.09 46.62
N ILE A 63 0.42 21.10 46.01
CA ILE A 63 -0.86 21.61 46.56
C ILE A 63 -1.92 20.53 46.54
N GLY A 64 -3.05 20.80 47.22
CA GLY A 64 -4.22 19.93 47.12
C GLY A 64 -4.87 19.97 45.74
N PRO A 65 -5.48 18.87 45.29
CA PRO A 65 -6.21 18.87 44.01
C PRO A 65 -7.26 19.97 43.91
N ALA A 66 -8.01 20.24 44.95
CA ALA A 66 -9.05 21.24 45.02
C ALA A 66 -8.56 22.70 44.84
N ASP A 67 -7.26 22.93 45.15
CA ASP A 67 -6.67 24.26 45.02
C ASP A 67 -6.13 24.56 43.62
N VAL A 68 -6.09 23.55 42.75
CA VAL A 68 -5.51 23.69 41.38
C VAL A 68 -6.23 24.76 40.53
N PRO A 69 -7.59 24.82 40.49
CA PRO A 69 -8.25 25.83 39.69
C PRO A 69 -7.85 27.27 40.07
N ASP A 70 -7.62 27.57 41.33
CA ASP A 70 -7.25 28.90 41.84
C ASP A 70 -5.78 29.27 41.49
N MET A 71 -4.93 28.27 41.23
CA MET A 71 -3.52 28.49 40.87
C MET A 71 -3.31 28.53 39.36
N MET A 72 -4.34 28.28 38.57
CA MET A 72 -4.25 28.32 37.12
C MET A 72 -4.22 29.75 36.58
N LEU A 73 -3.33 29.99 35.60
CA LEU A 73 -3.23 31.25 34.86
C LEU A 73 -4.00 31.21 33.53
N VAL A 74 -4.52 30.04 33.23
CA VAL A 74 -5.28 29.74 31.99
C VAL A 74 -6.53 28.96 32.35
N GLY A 75 -7.61 29.14 31.58
CA GLY A 75 -8.87 28.44 31.73
C GLY A 75 -9.07 27.32 30.71
N GLU A 76 -10.15 26.58 30.91
CA GLU A 76 -10.62 25.61 29.89
C GLU A 76 -10.99 26.34 28.59
N GLY A 77 -10.52 25.82 27.44
CA GLY A 77 -10.67 26.43 26.13
C GLY A 77 -9.52 27.35 25.73
N ASP A 78 -8.63 27.73 26.66
CA ASP A 78 -7.51 28.63 26.36
C ASP A 78 -6.44 27.92 25.52
N LYS A 79 -5.90 28.64 24.54
CA LYS A 79 -4.73 28.21 23.76
C LYS A 79 -3.46 28.52 24.54
N VAL A 80 -2.55 27.55 24.57
CA VAL A 80 -1.26 27.68 25.22
C VAL A 80 -0.13 27.27 24.28
N ASN A 81 1.03 27.92 24.47
CA ASN A 81 2.23 27.56 23.74
C ASN A 81 3.18 26.73 24.61
N LYS A 82 3.95 25.86 24.02
CA LYS A 82 4.97 25.08 24.70
C LYS A 82 5.92 26.00 25.48
N GLY A 83 6.10 25.73 26.77
CA GLY A 83 6.90 26.53 27.67
C GLY A 83 6.18 27.72 28.30
N GLN A 84 4.94 28.05 27.88
CA GLN A 84 4.11 29.07 28.51
C GLN A 84 3.77 28.67 29.93
N MET A 85 3.85 29.61 30.87
CA MET A 85 3.41 29.40 32.24
C MET A 85 1.89 29.27 32.28
N ILE A 86 1.40 28.20 32.86
CA ILE A 86 -0.02 27.86 32.92
C ILE A 86 -0.59 27.78 34.33
N ALA A 87 0.29 27.65 35.31
CA ALA A 87 -0.08 27.70 36.72
C ALA A 87 1.08 28.19 37.56
N GLU A 88 0.80 28.91 38.67
CA GLU A 88 1.79 29.44 39.61
C GLU A 88 1.22 29.51 41.02
N THR A 89 2.00 29.14 42.05
CA THR A 89 1.62 29.37 43.44
C THR A 89 1.94 30.80 43.87
N GLU A 90 1.18 31.37 44.80
CA GLU A 90 1.41 32.72 45.36
C GLU A 90 2.79 32.87 46.08
N GLY A 91 3.32 31.75 46.56
CA GLY A 91 4.56 31.70 47.33
C GLY A 91 4.39 32.27 48.74
N LEU A 92 5.39 32.05 49.61
CA LEU A 92 5.42 32.62 50.98
C LEU A 92 5.95 34.07 50.88
N PHE A 93 5.11 35.05 51.16
CA PHE A 93 5.43 36.49 51.02
C PHE A 93 5.93 36.88 49.61
N GLY A 94 5.46 36.19 48.58
CA GLY A 94 5.88 36.42 47.19
C GLY A 94 7.23 35.75 46.80
N PHE A 95 7.87 35.06 47.71
CA PHE A 95 9.08 34.29 47.45
C PHE A 95 8.77 32.79 47.38
N PHE A 96 9.64 31.99 46.75
CA PHE A 96 9.51 30.54 46.58
C PHE A 96 8.25 30.11 45.81
N LYS A 97 7.95 30.81 44.74
CA LYS A 97 6.87 30.46 43.80
C LYS A 97 7.24 29.19 43.01
N SER A 98 6.32 28.24 43.00
CA SER A 98 6.38 27.09 42.12
C SER A 98 5.53 27.41 40.88
N ASN A 99 5.97 27.01 39.71
CA ASN A 99 5.25 27.20 38.48
C ASN A 99 5.18 25.94 37.61
N VAL A 100 4.19 25.90 36.75
CA VAL A 100 3.98 24.84 35.77
C VAL A 100 3.95 25.45 34.38
N LYS A 101 4.70 24.87 33.47
CA LYS A 101 4.75 25.28 32.08
C LYS A 101 4.09 24.24 31.18
N SER A 102 3.45 24.71 30.13
CA SER A 102 2.89 23.82 29.11
C SER A 102 3.98 22.99 28.44
N PRO A 103 3.85 21.65 28.36
CA PRO A 103 4.77 20.80 27.62
C PRO A 103 4.53 20.81 26.11
N ILE A 104 3.37 21.32 25.66
CA ILE A 104 2.91 21.29 24.27
C ILE A 104 2.33 22.64 23.84
N ASP A 105 2.24 22.85 22.53
CA ASP A 105 1.36 23.83 21.91
C ASP A 105 -0.03 23.20 21.79
N GLY A 106 -1.08 23.85 22.28
CA GLY A 106 -2.43 23.25 22.26
C GLY A 106 -3.47 24.07 22.98
N THR A 107 -4.55 23.41 23.41
CA THR A 107 -5.67 23.98 24.15
C THR A 107 -5.88 23.22 25.44
N VAL A 108 -6.17 23.95 26.51
CA VAL A 108 -6.59 23.37 27.80
C VAL A 108 -7.99 22.79 27.62
N GLU A 109 -8.14 21.47 27.71
CA GLU A 109 -9.42 20.79 27.49
C GLU A 109 -10.23 20.68 28.78
N SER A 110 -9.56 20.37 29.89
CA SER A 110 -10.22 20.33 31.21
C SER A 110 -9.23 20.56 32.35
N ILE A 111 -9.75 21.08 33.47
CA ILE A 111 -9.06 21.29 34.73
C ILE A 111 -9.84 20.54 35.82
N SER A 112 -9.21 19.55 36.48
CA SER A 112 -9.88 18.73 37.50
C SER A 112 -9.45 19.13 38.91
N ASP A 113 -10.42 19.61 39.69
CA ASP A 113 -10.29 19.88 41.13
C ASP A 113 -10.30 18.60 41.98
N VAL A 114 -10.74 17.47 41.40
CA VAL A 114 -10.77 16.17 42.09
C VAL A 114 -9.43 15.44 41.99
N THR A 115 -8.79 15.48 40.83
CA THR A 115 -7.53 14.78 40.58
C THR A 115 -6.31 15.70 40.60
N GLY A 116 -6.50 17.01 40.56
CA GLY A 116 -5.43 18.00 40.47
C GLY A 116 -4.64 17.93 39.15
N GLN A 117 -5.27 17.42 38.09
CA GLN A 117 -4.69 17.28 36.75
C GLN A 117 -5.37 18.21 35.77
N ILE A 118 -4.62 18.61 34.77
CA ILE A 118 -5.16 19.24 33.57
C ILE A 118 -4.97 18.32 32.38
N VAL A 119 -5.93 18.39 31.47
CA VAL A 119 -5.90 17.73 30.16
C VAL A 119 -5.69 18.81 29.12
N MET A 120 -4.70 18.63 28.31
CA MET A 120 -4.41 19.53 27.19
C MET A 120 -4.43 18.74 25.89
N ARG A 121 -4.86 19.36 24.81
CA ARG A 121 -4.91 18.73 23.50
C ARG A 121 -4.12 19.56 22.51
N GLU A 122 -3.28 18.88 21.73
CA GLU A 122 -2.59 19.49 20.58
C GLU A 122 -3.58 19.93 19.51
N ALA A 123 -3.12 20.76 18.59
CA ALA A 123 -3.92 21.16 17.43
C ALA A 123 -4.38 19.94 16.63
N PRO A 124 -5.57 19.97 16.03
CA PRO A 124 -6.02 18.92 15.14
C PRO A 124 -5.02 18.69 14.01
N ILE A 125 -4.86 17.44 13.63
CA ILE A 125 -3.97 17.01 12.54
C ILE A 125 -4.81 16.90 11.27
N PRO A 126 -4.60 17.75 10.25
CA PRO A 126 -5.33 17.64 8.99
C PRO A 126 -4.94 16.37 8.26
N VAL A 127 -5.93 15.62 7.77
CA VAL A 127 -5.78 14.43 6.96
C VAL A 127 -6.57 14.60 5.68
N GLU A 128 -5.92 14.37 4.56
CA GLU A 128 -6.51 14.42 3.24
C GLU A 128 -6.33 13.07 2.55
N VAL A 129 -7.30 12.68 1.74
CA VAL A 129 -7.25 11.50 0.89
C VAL A 129 -7.38 11.97 -0.55
N ASP A 130 -6.41 11.63 -1.38
CA ASP A 130 -6.42 11.93 -2.80
C ASP A 130 -7.09 10.80 -3.63
N ALA A 131 -7.23 11.04 -4.94
CA ALA A 131 -7.88 10.10 -5.84
C ALA A 131 -7.04 8.84 -6.14
N TYR A 132 -5.71 8.89 -5.90
CA TYR A 132 -4.76 7.82 -6.20
C TYR A 132 -4.52 7.58 -7.70
N MET A 133 -5.56 7.55 -8.53
CA MET A 133 -5.50 7.31 -9.97
C MET A 133 -6.39 8.29 -10.74
N SER A 134 -6.08 8.52 -12.00
CA SER A 134 -7.00 9.24 -12.88
C SER A 134 -8.26 8.42 -13.11
N GLY A 135 -9.43 9.05 -13.05
CA GLY A 135 -10.70 8.37 -13.20
C GLY A 135 -11.88 9.30 -12.94
N ILE A 136 -13.01 8.71 -12.59
CA ILE A 136 -14.23 9.44 -12.24
C ILE A 136 -14.70 9.07 -10.84
N VAL A 137 -15.38 9.99 -10.16
CA VAL A 137 -16.12 9.67 -8.92
C VAL A 137 -17.34 8.83 -9.31
N LYS A 138 -17.31 7.55 -9.00
CA LYS A 138 -18.43 6.62 -9.24
C LYS A 138 -19.52 6.79 -8.17
N GLU A 139 -19.13 6.88 -6.93
CA GLU A 139 -20.03 6.92 -5.77
C GLU A 139 -19.44 7.75 -4.64
N ILE A 140 -20.29 8.42 -3.87
CA ILE A 140 -19.94 9.08 -2.62
C ILE A 140 -20.32 8.16 -1.46
N ILE A 141 -19.36 7.93 -0.56
CA ILE A 141 -19.60 7.27 0.72
C ILE A 141 -19.78 8.39 1.75
N PRO A 142 -21.03 8.62 2.23
CA PRO A 142 -21.36 9.80 3.04
C PRO A 142 -20.43 9.95 4.24
N ASP A 143 -19.86 11.12 4.42
CA ASP A 143 -18.90 11.48 5.49
C ASP A 143 -17.59 10.70 5.51
N GLU A 144 -17.41 9.69 4.67
CA GLU A 144 -16.23 8.80 4.73
C GLU A 144 -15.29 8.96 3.54
N GLY A 145 -15.82 9.15 2.32
CA GLY A 145 -14.96 9.20 1.13
C GLY A 145 -15.70 9.03 -0.18
N VAL A 146 -14.99 8.51 -1.19
CA VAL A 146 -15.55 8.23 -2.51
C VAL A 146 -15.05 6.91 -3.06
N ILE A 147 -15.78 6.36 -4.05
CA ILE A 147 -15.28 5.30 -4.94
C ILE A 147 -14.84 5.97 -6.23
N VAL A 148 -13.58 5.81 -6.58
CA VAL A 148 -13.00 6.24 -7.85
C VAL A 148 -13.00 5.05 -8.81
N GLU A 149 -13.52 5.23 -10.02
CA GLU A 149 -13.53 4.22 -11.09
C GLU A 149 -12.70 4.72 -12.27
N ALA A 150 -11.94 3.81 -12.89
CA ALA A 150 -11.21 4.07 -14.11
C ALA A 150 -11.22 2.82 -15.01
N ASP A 151 -11.24 3.03 -16.33
CA ASP A 151 -10.83 2.02 -17.29
C ASP A 151 -9.29 2.03 -17.33
N ALA A 152 -8.67 0.91 -16.99
CA ALA A 152 -7.23 0.83 -16.82
C ALA A 152 -6.67 -0.53 -17.23
N ALA A 153 -5.42 -0.56 -17.67
CA ALA A 153 -4.63 -1.78 -17.58
C ALA A 153 -4.25 -2.01 -16.12
N PHE A 154 -4.32 -3.27 -15.67
CA PHE A 154 -4.17 -3.62 -14.26
C PHE A 154 -3.24 -4.82 -14.08
N ILE A 155 -2.22 -4.65 -13.26
CA ILE A 155 -1.24 -5.69 -12.94
C ILE A 155 -1.14 -5.85 -11.44
N GLN A 156 -1.19 -7.10 -10.95
CA GLN A 156 -0.88 -7.44 -9.58
C GLN A 156 0.51 -8.05 -9.48
N GLY A 157 1.27 -7.61 -8.48
CA GLY A 157 2.52 -8.24 -8.07
C GLY A 157 2.30 -9.29 -6.99
N ILE A 158 3.34 -10.05 -6.70
CA ILE A 158 3.30 -11.07 -5.63
C ILE A 158 3.67 -10.49 -4.27
N PHE A 159 4.57 -9.52 -4.27
CA PHE A 159 5.07 -8.87 -3.07
C PHE A 159 5.45 -7.41 -3.37
N GLY A 160 5.35 -6.55 -2.37
CA GLY A 160 5.81 -5.17 -2.46
C GLY A 160 6.03 -4.54 -1.09
N ILE A 161 6.66 -3.39 -1.08
CA ILE A 161 6.89 -2.52 0.08
C ILE A 161 6.67 -1.07 -0.33
N GLY A 162 6.46 -0.22 0.67
CA GLY A 162 6.03 1.16 0.46
C GLY A 162 4.55 1.22 0.11
N GLY A 163 3.95 2.38 0.31
CA GLY A 163 2.54 2.63 0.04
C GLY A 163 2.26 2.98 -1.41
N GLU A 164 1.33 3.90 -1.58
CA GLU A 164 0.94 4.45 -2.86
C GLU A 164 2.02 5.38 -3.40
N SER A 165 2.38 5.18 -4.66
CA SER A 165 3.26 6.05 -5.43
C SER A 165 2.71 6.24 -6.84
N ARG A 166 3.17 7.27 -7.54
CA ARG A 166 2.72 7.58 -8.88
C ARG A 166 3.80 8.32 -9.67
N GLY A 167 3.74 8.22 -10.97
CA GLY A 167 4.68 8.89 -11.85
C GLY A 167 4.59 8.37 -13.27
N THR A 168 5.36 9.00 -14.17
CA THR A 168 5.52 8.49 -15.53
C THR A 168 6.33 7.19 -15.47
N MET A 169 5.81 6.14 -16.06
CA MET A 169 6.49 4.84 -16.14
C MET A 169 7.56 4.87 -17.23
N GLU A 170 8.73 4.33 -16.92
CA GLU A 170 9.85 4.21 -17.86
C GLU A 170 10.51 2.84 -17.73
N ILE A 171 10.61 2.11 -18.86
CA ILE A 171 11.29 0.82 -18.91
C ILE A 171 12.76 1.07 -19.21
N LEU A 172 13.64 0.58 -18.35
CA LEU A 172 15.08 0.83 -18.41
C LEU A 172 15.89 -0.36 -18.91
N VAL A 173 15.24 -1.43 -19.32
CA VAL A 173 15.85 -2.69 -19.77
C VAL A 173 15.33 -3.10 -21.14
N ASP A 174 16.13 -3.81 -21.92
CA ASP A 174 15.76 -4.23 -23.28
C ASP A 174 14.87 -5.49 -23.29
N ASN A 175 14.92 -6.28 -22.22
CA ASN A 175 14.17 -7.53 -22.12
C ASN A 175 13.89 -7.90 -20.65
N ARG A 176 12.99 -8.84 -20.45
CA ARG A 176 12.50 -9.29 -19.15
C ARG A 176 13.51 -10.10 -18.32
N GLU A 177 14.58 -10.57 -18.92
CA GLU A 177 15.69 -11.29 -18.28
C GLU A 177 16.75 -10.37 -17.70
N GLN A 178 16.83 -9.13 -18.20
CA GLN A 178 17.84 -8.15 -17.80
C GLN A 178 17.57 -7.60 -16.40
N GLU A 179 18.62 -7.52 -15.60
CA GLU A 179 18.58 -6.89 -14.29
C GLU A 179 18.51 -5.36 -14.39
N LEU A 180 17.84 -4.74 -13.44
CA LEU A 180 17.92 -3.30 -13.23
C LEU A 180 19.18 -2.99 -12.42
N THR A 181 20.18 -2.41 -13.08
CA THR A 181 21.49 -2.13 -12.50
C THR A 181 21.67 -0.64 -12.18
N THR A 182 22.67 -0.31 -11.35
CA THR A 182 22.92 1.07 -10.89
C THR A 182 23.22 2.03 -12.05
N ASP A 183 23.91 1.59 -13.09
CA ASP A 183 24.29 2.39 -14.25
C ASP A 183 23.10 2.84 -15.11
N LEU A 184 21.98 2.11 -15.05
CA LEU A 184 20.73 2.50 -15.72
C LEU A 184 20.00 3.64 -15.01
N LEU A 185 20.30 3.92 -13.73
CA LEU A 185 19.64 4.94 -12.95
C LEU A 185 20.39 6.27 -12.94
N ASN A 186 19.65 7.36 -13.19
CA ASN A 186 20.19 8.73 -13.16
C ASN A 186 19.13 9.74 -12.72
N GLU A 187 19.50 11.01 -12.59
CA GLU A 187 18.62 12.08 -12.07
C GLU A 187 17.35 12.34 -12.90
N SER A 188 17.35 11.97 -14.19
CA SER A 188 16.14 12.16 -15.03
C SER A 188 15.00 11.23 -14.63
N HIS A 189 15.25 10.21 -13.79
CA HIS A 189 14.25 9.28 -13.30
C HIS A 189 13.60 9.74 -11.98
N LYS A 190 13.98 10.89 -11.44
CA LYS A 190 13.34 11.46 -10.25
C LYS A 190 11.82 11.56 -10.43
N GLY A 191 11.07 11.01 -9.46
CA GLY A 191 9.61 11.00 -9.46
C GLY A 191 8.95 10.07 -10.49
N LYS A 192 9.73 9.26 -11.22
CA LYS A 192 9.21 8.26 -12.16
C LYS A 192 9.04 6.90 -11.52
N ILE A 193 8.25 6.06 -12.18
CA ILE A 193 8.15 4.63 -11.89
C ILE A 193 9.04 3.91 -12.92
N VAL A 194 10.13 3.32 -12.45
CA VAL A 194 11.07 2.61 -13.34
C VAL A 194 10.80 1.11 -13.34
N VAL A 195 10.91 0.52 -14.53
CA VAL A 195 10.67 -0.91 -14.72
C VAL A 195 11.98 -1.59 -15.15
N GLY A 196 12.36 -2.61 -14.40
CA GLY A 196 13.42 -3.54 -14.74
C GLY A 196 12.86 -4.87 -15.27
N GLY A 197 13.75 -5.83 -15.53
CA GLY A 197 13.37 -7.17 -15.99
C GLY A 197 13.32 -8.17 -14.81
N SER A 198 14.44 -8.86 -14.57
CA SER A 198 14.46 -10.01 -13.66
C SER A 198 14.72 -9.68 -12.20
N PHE A 199 15.52 -8.65 -11.92
CA PHE A 199 16.03 -8.41 -10.57
C PHE A 199 16.46 -6.96 -10.35
N VAL A 200 16.43 -6.52 -9.09
CA VAL A 200 17.09 -5.31 -8.62
C VAL A 200 17.86 -5.62 -7.34
N SER A 201 19.11 -5.19 -7.26
CA SER A 201 19.94 -5.36 -6.07
C SER A 201 19.61 -4.31 -5.01
N LEU A 202 19.98 -4.58 -3.76
CA LEU A 202 19.87 -3.60 -2.66
C LEU A 202 20.65 -2.32 -2.97
N GLU A 203 21.82 -2.41 -3.57
CA GLU A 203 22.62 -1.26 -3.97
C GLU A 203 21.87 -0.39 -4.99
N THR A 204 21.29 -1.01 -6.01
CA THR A 204 20.48 -0.32 -7.02
C THR A 204 19.23 0.32 -6.40
N TYR A 205 18.56 -0.38 -5.47
CA TYR A 205 17.42 0.17 -4.74
C TYR A 205 17.83 1.39 -3.90
N LYS A 206 18.95 1.33 -3.18
CA LYS A 206 19.48 2.48 -2.41
C LYS A 206 19.81 3.68 -3.32
N LYS A 207 20.36 3.42 -4.51
CA LYS A 207 20.59 4.47 -5.50
C LYS A 207 19.25 5.10 -5.94
N ALA A 208 18.21 4.29 -6.19
CA ALA A 208 16.90 4.79 -6.55
C ALA A 208 16.30 5.68 -5.44
N LEU A 209 16.45 5.29 -4.16
CA LEU A 209 16.08 6.13 -3.01
C LEU A 209 16.80 7.48 -3.04
N SER A 210 18.12 7.49 -3.26
CA SER A 210 18.92 8.73 -3.31
C SER A 210 18.52 9.65 -4.45
N LEU A 211 18.08 9.09 -5.58
CA LEU A 211 17.58 9.81 -6.75
C LEU A 211 16.11 10.20 -6.63
N GLN A 212 15.44 9.84 -5.54
CA GLN A 212 14.01 10.09 -5.33
C GLN A 212 13.13 9.52 -6.46
N ILE A 213 13.45 8.32 -6.94
CA ILE A 213 12.61 7.57 -7.86
C ILE A 213 11.36 7.14 -7.12
N ALA A 214 10.17 7.38 -7.69
CA ALA A 214 8.90 7.14 -6.99
C ALA A 214 8.61 5.64 -6.79
N GLY A 215 9.03 4.79 -7.73
CA GLY A 215 8.85 3.35 -7.58
C GLY A 215 9.67 2.52 -8.55
N ILE A 216 9.84 1.25 -8.18
CA ILE A 216 10.52 0.22 -8.97
C ILE A 216 9.58 -0.95 -9.16
N VAL A 217 9.50 -1.45 -10.39
CA VAL A 217 8.79 -2.69 -10.75
C VAL A 217 9.77 -3.65 -11.37
N VAL A 218 9.90 -4.85 -10.80
CA VAL A 218 10.84 -5.91 -11.25
C VAL A 218 10.25 -7.30 -11.06
N GLY A 219 10.84 -8.29 -11.73
CA GLY A 219 10.48 -9.69 -11.55
C GLY A 219 10.80 -10.21 -10.15
N GLY A 220 11.96 -9.88 -9.61
CA GLY A 220 12.43 -10.41 -8.35
C GLY A 220 13.25 -9.46 -7.51
N PHE A 221 13.36 -9.79 -6.22
CA PHE A 221 14.17 -9.09 -5.22
C PHE A 221 14.67 -10.09 -4.17
N ASN A 222 15.78 -9.77 -3.49
CA ASN A 222 16.30 -10.64 -2.44
C ASN A 222 15.55 -10.42 -1.12
N TYR A 223 14.94 -11.48 -0.58
CA TYR A 223 14.19 -11.41 0.68
C TYR A 223 15.02 -10.90 1.86
N TYR A 224 16.28 -11.31 1.96
CA TYR A 224 17.15 -10.94 3.10
C TYR A 224 17.52 -9.46 3.12
N ASP A 225 17.48 -8.80 1.96
CA ASP A 225 17.78 -7.37 1.86
C ASP A 225 16.61 -6.48 2.32
N LEU A 226 15.40 -7.06 2.49
CA LEU A 226 14.24 -6.32 2.97
C LEU A 226 14.42 -5.80 4.40
N GLU A 227 15.08 -6.56 5.28
CA GLU A 227 15.32 -6.14 6.65
C GLU A 227 16.16 -4.86 6.72
N GLU A 228 17.12 -4.70 5.82
CA GLU A 228 17.94 -3.50 5.74
C GLU A 228 17.15 -2.28 5.25
N ILE A 229 16.18 -2.50 4.35
CA ILE A 229 15.30 -1.43 3.85
C ILE A 229 14.28 -1.02 4.91
N LEU A 230 13.66 -1.99 5.56
CA LEU A 230 12.55 -1.78 6.47
C LEU A 230 13.00 -1.43 7.89
N GLY A 231 14.23 -1.80 8.27
CA GLY A 231 14.75 -1.64 9.64
C GLY A 231 14.18 -2.65 10.64
N TYR A 232 13.42 -3.65 10.18
CA TYR A 232 12.87 -4.74 11.00
C TYR A 232 12.73 -6.02 10.19
N THR A 233 12.76 -7.17 10.88
CA THR A 233 12.56 -8.48 10.23
C THR A 233 11.10 -8.69 9.87
N LEU A 234 10.83 -8.95 8.60
CA LEU A 234 9.49 -9.19 8.09
C LEU A 234 8.96 -10.57 8.53
N GLY A 235 8.40 -10.66 9.75
CA GLY A 235 7.88 -11.91 10.31
C GLY A 235 6.50 -12.31 9.77
N VAL A 236 5.68 -11.33 9.39
CA VAL A 236 4.36 -11.50 8.77
C VAL A 236 4.31 -10.50 7.62
N ALA A 237 4.06 -10.96 6.41
CA ALA A 237 4.00 -10.09 5.24
C ALA A 237 2.77 -9.17 5.31
N ILE A 238 2.93 -8.07 6.04
CA ILE A 238 2.04 -6.90 6.07
C ILE A 238 2.94 -5.70 5.83
N THR A 239 2.82 -5.11 4.66
CA THR A 239 3.60 -3.95 4.20
C THR A 239 2.65 -2.87 3.68
N GLY A 240 3.17 -1.69 3.36
CA GLY A 240 2.41 -0.60 2.75
C GLY A 240 2.13 0.57 3.69
N SER A 241 2.58 0.49 4.95
CA SER A 241 2.55 1.61 5.90
C SER A 241 3.93 2.22 6.14
N GLU A 242 4.94 1.74 5.43
CA GLU A 242 6.30 2.26 5.51
C GLU A 242 6.37 3.64 4.85
N ASP A 243 7.04 4.57 5.51
CA ASP A 243 7.36 5.89 4.94
C ASP A 243 8.61 5.78 4.05
N LEU A 244 8.42 5.15 2.90
CA LEU A 244 9.47 4.96 1.89
C LEU A 244 9.27 5.91 0.73
N VAL A 245 10.35 6.60 0.33
CA VAL A 245 10.37 7.48 -0.85
C VAL A 245 10.15 6.67 -2.13
N THR A 246 10.68 5.45 -2.19
CA THR A 246 10.62 4.57 -3.37
C THR A 246 9.85 3.30 -3.04
N SER A 247 8.67 3.13 -3.62
CA SER A 247 7.92 1.88 -3.53
C SER A 247 8.55 0.80 -4.41
N LEU A 248 8.51 -0.46 -3.97
CA LEU A 248 8.99 -1.60 -4.72
C LEU A 248 7.85 -2.58 -4.98
N ILE A 249 7.66 -2.96 -6.23
CA ILE A 249 6.76 -4.05 -6.63
C ILE A 249 7.56 -5.18 -7.26
N VAL A 250 7.42 -6.36 -6.70
CA VAL A 250 7.98 -7.61 -7.19
C VAL A 250 6.87 -8.43 -7.84
N THR A 251 6.99 -8.71 -9.12
CA THR A 251 5.92 -9.36 -9.89
C THR A 251 5.94 -10.88 -9.79
N GLU A 252 7.12 -11.49 -9.62
CA GLU A 252 7.28 -12.94 -9.69
C GLU A 252 7.63 -13.60 -8.35
N GLY A 253 8.49 -12.96 -7.54
CA GLY A 253 8.87 -13.52 -6.24
C GLY A 253 10.27 -13.15 -5.79
N PHE A 254 10.77 -13.88 -4.77
CA PHE A 254 12.08 -13.63 -4.22
C PHE A 254 13.18 -14.38 -5.00
N GLY A 255 14.26 -13.67 -5.27
CA GLY A 255 15.41 -14.12 -6.05
C GLY A 255 15.52 -13.39 -7.38
N ASN A 256 16.50 -13.82 -8.20
CA ASN A 256 16.64 -13.33 -9.57
C ASN A 256 15.68 -14.13 -10.48
N ILE A 257 14.53 -13.54 -10.76
CA ILE A 257 13.44 -14.20 -11.48
C ILE A 257 13.00 -13.28 -12.62
N ARG A 258 13.13 -13.77 -13.84
CA ARG A 258 12.66 -13.04 -15.02
C ARG A 258 11.18 -12.69 -14.90
N MET A 259 10.81 -11.46 -15.25
CA MET A 259 9.42 -11.03 -15.28
C MET A 259 8.60 -11.90 -16.24
N GLY A 260 7.34 -12.16 -15.92
CA GLY A 260 6.40 -12.84 -16.81
C GLY A 260 6.30 -12.13 -18.16
N SER A 261 6.24 -12.87 -19.27
CA SER A 261 6.19 -12.26 -20.61
C SER A 261 5.02 -11.32 -20.76
N ARG A 262 3.83 -11.75 -20.36
CA ARG A 262 2.61 -10.92 -20.48
C ARG A 262 2.71 -9.64 -19.67
N THR A 263 3.27 -9.71 -18.45
CA THR A 263 3.48 -8.55 -17.59
C THR A 263 4.44 -7.57 -18.25
N PHE A 264 5.58 -8.06 -18.75
CA PHE A 264 6.60 -7.24 -19.41
C PHE A 264 6.07 -6.64 -20.73
N ASP A 265 5.37 -7.43 -21.54
CA ASP A 265 4.79 -6.97 -22.81
C ASP A 265 3.73 -5.89 -22.58
N LEU A 266 2.87 -6.05 -21.54
CA LEU A 266 1.88 -5.04 -21.18
C LEU A 266 2.56 -3.76 -20.69
N LEU A 267 3.55 -3.84 -19.82
CA LEU A 267 4.30 -2.67 -19.35
C LEU A 267 5.01 -1.96 -20.52
N ASN A 268 5.61 -2.72 -21.45
CA ASN A 268 6.23 -2.17 -22.66
C ASN A 268 5.22 -1.41 -23.55
N LYS A 269 4.05 -2.00 -23.76
CA LYS A 269 2.99 -1.36 -24.54
C LYS A 269 2.57 -0.02 -23.94
N GLU A 270 2.54 0.05 -22.62
CA GLU A 270 2.06 1.21 -21.87
C GLU A 270 3.23 2.13 -21.41
N ASN A 271 4.45 1.90 -21.88
CA ASN A 271 5.62 2.70 -21.53
C ASN A 271 5.43 4.20 -21.82
N GLY A 272 5.87 5.05 -20.93
CA GLY A 272 5.72 6.50 -21.00
C GLY A 272 4.40 7.04 -20.45
N LYS A 273 3.44 6.19 -20.08
CA LYS A 273 2.20 6.64 -19.43
C LYS A 273 2.40 6.98 -17.96
N PHE A 274 1.52 7.85 -17.45
CA PHE A 274 1.42 8.12 -16.03
C PHE A 274 0.68 6.98 -15.34
N VAL A 275 1.27 6.39 -14.31
CA VAL A 275 0.75 5.22 -13.62
C VAL A 275 0.70 5.44 -12.12
N SER A 276 -0.20 4.73 -11.46
CA SER A 276 -0.27 4.65 -9.99
C SER A 276 0.10 3.25 -9.56
N ILE A 277 0.92 3.15 -8.53
CA ILE A 277 1.34 1.87 -7.95
C ILE A 277 1.08 1.86 -6.46
N ASN A 278 0.85 0.68 -5.91
CA ASN A 278 0.75 0.47 -4.47
C ASN A 278 1.55 -0.77 -4.10
N GLY A 279 2.58 -0.61 -3.28
CA GLY A 279 3.44 -1.70 -2.80
C GLY A 279 2.85 -2.49 -1.62
N ALA A 280 1.69 -2.10 -1.12
CA ALA A 280 1.07 -2.77 0.03
C ALA A 280 0.84 -4.26 -0.22
N THR A 281 1.27 -5.08 0.74
CA THR A 281 1.09 -6.53 0.71
C THR A 281 0.53 -7.00 2.04
N GLN A 282 -0.53 -7.81 2.01
CA GLN A 282 -1.07 -8.50 3.18
C GLN A 282 -1.49 -9.91 2.79
N ILE A 283 -0.98 -10.91 3.52
CA ILE A 283 -1.25 -12.32 3.24
C ILE A 283 -2.18 -12.94 4.30
N ARG A 284 -2.29 -12.34 5.48
CA ARG A 284 -3.18 -12.80 6.57
C ARG A 284 -4.42 -11.92 6.71
N ALA A 285 -5.53 -12.53 7.09
CA ALA A 285 -6.83 -11.87 7.30
C ALA A 285 -7.39 -11.11 6.07
N GLY A 286 -7.15 -11.65 4.90
CA GLY A 286 -7.45 -11.05 3.61
C GLY A 286 -6.18 -10.95 2.77
N VAL A 287 -6.32 -11.01 1.45
CA VAL A 287 -5.18 -10.90 0.54
C VAL A 287 -5.19 -9.53 -0.08
N ILE A 288 -4.17 -8.71 0.27
CA ILE A 288 -3.83 -7.47 -0.45
C ILE A 288 -2.56 -7.77 -1.21
N ARG A 289 -2.57 -7.53 -2.52
CA ARG A 289 -1.41 -7.68 -3.39
C ARG A 289 -0.97 -6.32 -3.90
N PRO A 290 0.32 -6.10 -4.08
CA PRO A 290 0.79 -4.90 -4.73
C PRO A 290 0.23 -4.81 -6.14
N GLU A 291 0.04 -3.59 -6.61
CA GLU A 291 -0.67 -3.35 -7.86
C GLU A 291 -0.07 -2.21 -8.67
N ILE A 292 -0.28 -2.28 -9.97
CA ILE A 292 0.03 -1.24 -10.95
C ILE A 292 -1.26 -0.94 -11.69
N VAL A 293 -1.69 0.31 -11.65
CA VAL A 293 -2.88 0.82 -12.36
C VAL A 293 -2.40 1.80 -13.43
N ILE A 294 -2.71 1.49 -14.68
CA ILE A 294 -2.36 2.31 -15.85
C ILE A 294 -3.66 2.80 -16.49
N PRO A 295 -4.14 4.01 -16.16
CA PRO A 295 -5.37 4.54 -16.74
C PRO A 295 -5.27 4.60 -18.26
N LEU A 296 -6.27 4.05 -18.94
CA LEU A 296 -6.42 4.11 -20.39
C LEU A 296 -7.16 5.41 -20.69
N GLN A 297 -6.52 6.35 -21.36
CA GLN A 297 -7.23 7.51 -21.91
C GLN A 297 -8.21 7.01 -22.96
N GLU A 298 -9.41 7.64 -23.05
CA GLU A 298 -10.47 7.30 -24.00
C GLU A 298 -9.91 6.99 -25.39
N ILE A 299 -9.77 5.71 -25.71
CA ILE A 299 -9.52 5.26 -27.07
C ILE A 299 -10.34 3.99 -27.24
N GLU A 300 -11.41 4.11 -28.07
CA GLU A 300 -12.16 3.03 -28.72
C GLU A 300 -12.23 1.72 -27.92
N ILE A 301 -13.16 1.69 -26.98
CA ILE A 301 -13.55 0.46 -26.29
C ILE A 301 -14.27 -0.40 -27.32
N PRO A 302 -13.75 -1.57 -27.70
CA PRO A 302 -14.56 -2.56 -28.38
C PRO A 302 -15.73 -2.92 -27.44
N GLU A 303 -16.96 -2.83 -27.91
CA GLU A 303 -18.19 -3.08 -27.14
C GLU A 303 -18.34 -4.52 -26.57
N THR A 304 -17.30 -5.31 -26.58
CA THR A 304 -17.32 -6.73 -26.17
C THR A 304 -16.21 -7.06 -25.21
N SER A 305 -16.39 -6.75 -23.93
CA SER A 305 -15.84 -7.57 -22.84
C SER A 305 -16.46 -7.19 -21.47
N VAL A 306 -17.70 -7.56 -21.27
CA VAL A 306 -18.22 -7.69 -19.91
C VAL A 306 -17.78 -9.05 -19.40
N HIS A 307 -16.57 -9.15 -18.87
CA HIS A 307 -16.17 -10.33 -18.14
C HIS A 307 -16.78 -10.28 -16.75
N LYS A 308 -17.79 -11.14 -16.56
CA LYS A 308 -18.19 -11.57 -15.22
C LYS A 308 -16.98 -12.24 -14.60
N SER A 309 -16.52 -11.71 -13.48
CA SER A 309 -15.63 -12.45 -12.58
C SER A 309 -16.40 -13.65 -12.03
N ASP A 310 -16.39 -14.74 -12.77
CA ASP A 310 -16.82 -16.03 -12.22
C ASP A 310 -15.77 -16.45 -11.19
N ASN A 311 -16.21 -16.58 -9.96
CA ASN A 311 -15.47 -17.20 -8.84
C ASN A 311 -15.27 -18.72 -9.07
N SER A 312 -14.82 -19.13 -10.23
CA SER A 312 -14.53 -20.52 -10.56
C SER A 312 -13.05 -20.81 -10.29
N GLY A 313 -12.77 -21.86 -9.49
CA GLY A 313 -11.41 -22.37 -9.31
C GLY A 313 -10.81 -22.84 -10.64
N ILE A 314 -9.53 -23.27 -10.64
CA ILE A 314 -8.84 -23.80 -11.81
C ILE A 314 -9.73 -24.80 -12.56
N SER A 315 -9.98 -24.54 -13.84
CA SER A 315 -10.75 -25.37 -14.77
C SER A 315 -9.92 -25.70 -16.00
N GLU A 316 -10.39 -26.63 -16.81
CA GLU A 316 -9.81 -26.90 -18.12
C GLU A 316 -9.84 -25.63 -18.98
N GLY A 317 -8.74 -25.33 -19.68
CA GLY A 317 -8.53 -24.08 -20.41
C GLY A 317 -8.01 -22.91 -19.57
N SER A 318 -7.94 -23.05 -18.23
CA SER A 318 -7.37 -21.99 -17.38
C SER A 318 -5.90 -21.80 -17.69
N LEU A 319 -5.48 -20.54 -17.83
CA LEU A 319 -4.06 -20.20 -17.87
C LEU A 319 -3.52 -20.21 -16.44
N VAL A 320 -2.42 -20.93 -16.23
CA VAL A 320 -1.80 -21.10 -14.92
C VAL A 320 -0.31 -20.83 -14.96
N ARG A 321 0.22 -20.36 -13.85
CA ARG A 321 1.65 -20.25 -13.59
C ARG A 321 2.08 -21.33 -12.60
N ILE A 322 3.21 -21.97 -12.86
CA ILE A 322 3.78 -22.97 -11.96
C ILE A 322 4.63 -22.25 -10.92
N ILE A 323 4.32 -22.45 -9.63
CA ILE A 323 4.95 -21.73 -8.50
C ILE A 323 5.97 -22.58 -7.73
N ARG A 324 6.42 -23.71 -8.30
CA ARG A 324 7.43 -24.60 -7.69
C ARG A 324 8.41 -25.14 -8.73
N ALA A 325 9.65 -25.37 -8.27
CA ALA A 325 10.67 -26.06 -9.07
C ALA A 325 10.20 -27.48 -9.46
N PRO A 326 10.63 -28.03 -10.60
CA PRO A 326 11.64 -27.46 -11.52
C PRO A 326 11.07 -26.47 -12.54
N TYR A 327 9.75 -26.32 -12.63
CA TYR A 327 9.09 -25.51 -13.66
C TYR A 327 8.67 -24.14 -13.17
N PHE A 328 9.25 -23.67 -12.09
CA PHE A 328 8.88 -22.38 -11.46
C PHE A 328 8.86 -21.22 -12.47
N GLY A 329 7.78 -20.43 -12.44
CA GLY A 329 7.59 -19.26 -13.30
C GLY A 329 7.14 -19.57 -14.73
N LYS A 330 7.08 -20.86 -15.14
CA LYS A 330 6.52 -21.22 -16.46
C LYS A 330 5.00 -21.05 -16.47
N MET A 331 4.51 -20.58 -17.61
CA MET A 331 3.08 -20.45 -17.91
C MET A 331 2.62 -21.69 -18.69
N GLY A 332 1.39 -22.10 -18.45
CA GLY A 332 0.77 -23.19 -19.19
C GLY A 332 -0.75 -23.11 -19.14
N GLU A 333 -1.37 -23.85 -20.03
CA GLU A 333 -2.81 -24.02 -20.10
C GLU A 333 -3.22 -25.35 -19.49
N VAL A 334 -4.23 -25.36 -18.63
CA VAL A 334 -4.75 -26.58 -18.01
C VAL A 334 -5.49 -27.39 -19.08
N VAL A 335 -4.98 -28.58 -19.39
CA VAL A 335 -5.56 -29.51 -20.34
C VAL A 335 -6.62 -30.38 -19.68
N SER A 336 -6.33 -30.88 -18.48
CA SER A 336 -7.26 -31.70 -17.72
C SER A 336 -7.03 -31.61 -16.21
N LEU A 337 -8.06 -32.00 -15.44
CA LEU A 337 -8.05 -31.98 -13.98
C LEU A 337 -8.48 -33.35 -13.42
N PRO A 338 -7.63 -34.39 -13.50
CA PRO A 338 -7.96 -35.72 -13.02
C PRO A 338 -8.48 -35.68 -11.57
N PRO A 339 -9.62 -36.33 -11.25
CA PRO A 339 -10.21 -36.31 -9.90
C PRO A 339 -9.43 -37.17 -8.91
N GLU A 340 -8.66 -38.11 -9.41
CA GLU A 340 -7.92 -39.09 -8.61
C GLU A 340 -6.62 -38.53 -8.05
N LEU A 341 -6.21 -39.02 -6.89
CA LEU A 341 -4.89 -38.74 -6.33
C LEU A 341 -3.83 -39.51 -7.12
N GLN A 342 -2.77 -38.84 -7.51
CA GLN A 342 -1.63 -39.43 -8.18
C GLN A 342 -0.39 -39.40 -7.28
N GLN A 343 0.41 -40.44 -7.35
CA GLN A 343 1.68 -40.52 -6.64
C GLN A 343 2.76 -39.74 -7.41
N MET A 344 3.39 -38.81 -6.74
CA MET A 344 4.50 -38.05 -7.29
C MET A 344 5.84 -38.74 -7.02
N GLU A 345 6.89 -38.30 -7.66
CA GLU A 345 8.27 -38.80 -7.41
C GLU A 345 8.68 -38.68 -5.93
N SER A 346 8.08 -37.76 -5.20
CA SER A 346 8.26 -37.56 -3.75
C SER A 346 7.47 -38.55 -2.89
N GLU A 347 6.89 -39.60 -3.49
CA GLU A 347 6.00 -40.60 -2.85
C GLU A 347 4.69 -40.01 -2.24
N THR A 348 4.45 -38.73 -2.42
CA THR A 348 3.26 -38.05 -1.88
C THR A 348 2.06 -38.25 -2.83
N MET A 349 0.90 -38.57 -2.28
CA MET A 349 -0.37 -38.66 -3.04
C MET A 349 -1.01 -37.27 -3.12
N VAL A 350 -1.11 -36.70 -4.32
CA VAL A 350 -1.65 -35.35 -4.53
C VAL A 350 -2.62 -35.31 -5.72
N ARG A 351 -3.50 -34.30 -5.72
CA ARG A 351 -4.29 -33.99 -6.91
C ARG A 351 -3.44 -33.20 -7.88
N ILE A 352 -3.40 -33.65 -9.11
CA ILE A 352 -2.66 -32.99 -10.20
C ILE A 352 -3.60 -32.24 -11.14
N ALA A 353 -3.00 -31.37 -11.94
CA ALA A 353 -3.52 -30.87 -13.21
C ALA A 353 -2.55 -31.25 -14.31
N GLU A 354 -3.05 -31.64 -15.46
CA GLU A 354 -2.27 -31.75 -16.69
C GLU A 354 -2.17 -30.37 -17.32
N VAL A 355 -0.96 -29.84 -17.42
CA VAL A 355 -0.73 -28.45 -17.88
C VAL A 355 0.17 -28.50 -19.12
N LYS A 356 -0.28 -27.89 -20.21
CA LYS A 356 0.50 -27.74 -21.44
C LYS A 356 1.46 -26.56 -21.30
N VAL A 357 2.76 -26.85 -21.28
CA VAL A 357 3.86 -25.89 -21.12
C VAL A 357 4.84 -26.06 -22.25
N ASP A 358 5.11 -25.00 -23.01
CA ASP A 358 6.07 -25.01 -24.13
C ASP A 358 5.84 -26.14 -25.19
N GLY A 359 4.61 -26.66 -25.27
CA GLY A 359 4.24 -27.75 -26.20
C GLY A 359 4.12 -29.11 -25.55
N ASP A 360 4.70 -29.32 -24.37
CA ASP A 360 4.65 -30.56 -23.60
C ASP A 360 3.51 -30.53 -22.56
N VAL A 361 2.92 -31.69 -22.24
CA VAL A 361 1.92 -31.82 -21.19
C VAL A 361 2.60 -32.34 -19.93
N LEU A 362 2.55 -31.56 -18.87
CA LEU A 362 3.20 -31.82 -17.57
C LEU A 362 2.16 -32.11 -16.49
N ASN A 363 2.42 -33.12 -15.64
CA ASN A 363 1.64 -33.41 -14.46
C ASN A 363 2.11 -32.55 -13.28
N ILE A 364 1.36 -31.54 -12.94
CA ILE A 364 1.70 -30.58 -11.90
C ILE A 364 0.72 -30.68 -10.71
N PRO A 365 1.21 -30.79 -9.47
CA PRO A 365 0.32 -30.72 -8.29
C PRO A 365 -0.50 -29.43 -8.33
N ARG A 366 -1.83 -29.52 -8.11
CA ARG A 366 -2.72 -28.34 -8.15
C ARG A 366 -2.30 -27.26 -7.15
N ALA A 367 -1.71 -27.66 -6.02
CA ALA A 367 -1.17 -26.73 -5.02
C ALA A 367 0.07 -25.93 -5.51
N ASN A 368 0.68 -26.35 -6.63
CA ASN A 368 1.83 -25.71 -7.24
C ASN A 368 1.44 -24.85 -8.46
N LEU A 369 0.13 -24.63 -8.64
CA LEU A 369 -0.42 -23.82 -9.71
C LEU A 369 -1.07 -22.57 -9.15
N GLU A 370 -0.83 -21.46 -9.79
CA GLU A 370 -1.50 -20.19 -9.57
C GLU A 370 -2.24 -19.83 -10.86
N MET A 371 -3.53 -19.57 -10.75
CA MET A 371 -4.32 -19.14 -11.91
C MET A 371 -3.93 -17.72 -12.31
N VAL A 372 -3.76 -17.48 -13.60
CA VAL A 372 -3.55 -16.14 -14.14
C VAL A 372 -4.81 -15.74 -14.88
N GLU A 373 -5.53 -14.79 -14.31
CA GLU A 373 -6.70 -14.20 -14.96
C GLU A 373 -6.22 -13.29 -16.08
N THR A 374 -6.73 -13.53 -17.28
CA THR A 374 -6.44 -12.74 -18.48
C THR A 374 -7.74 -12.34 -19.14
N ASP A 375 -7.72 -11.25 -19.88
CA ASP A 375 -8.87 -10.73 -20.66
C ASP A 375 -9.41 -11.76 -21.62
#